data_4b998ca152d869150d6f88ce2b9688e2
#
_entry.id   4b998ca152d869150d6f88ce2b9688e2
#
_cell.length_a   1.000
_cell.length_b   1.000
_cell.length_c   1.000
_cell.angle_alpha   90.00
_cell.angle_beta   90.00
_cell.angle_gamma   90.00
#
_symmetry.space_group_name_H-M   'P 1'
#
loop_
_entity.id
_entity.type
_entity.pdbx_description
1 polymer ?
#
loop_
_entity_poly.entity_id
_entity_poly.type
_entity_poly.pdbx_seq_one_letter_code
_entity_poly.pdbx_strand_id
1 'polypeptide(L)'
;LIHALLGAVPEQFHWILELAGLQGAASLGLSEMDEVLNANNFKMYENEVLFLLSFLQINLNNNSELCQKYLNKIGEGYKENILLNFTAARLLHNLGQNDFCLKVLENRPSSESTFPFYYLDYLQGMSYMYKLDYDNAKQKFEYFINNFKGKNYIKSTYHKLAWITYLRGTEDNYFNSITNEGNASIDEDKVALRDAERNYITHNRLLRARLLYDGGYYEDALLEISSFKVVGKNSMYFDEYWYRSGRIKLELDYDDSEVINNFEKSYNIGKSTANYYAPMSALQIGLIYEKQNDFSKAESY
;
A
#
# COMPACT_ATOMS: atom_id res chain seq x y z
N LEU A 1 3.01 14.95 -18.11
CA LEU A 1 3.46 13.59 -17.76
C LEU A 1 4.98 13.43 -17.84
N ILE A 2 5.62 13.77 -18.98
CA ILE A 2 7.06 13.62 -19.18
C ILE A 2 7.83 14.39 -18.09
N HIS A 3 7.50 15.65 -17.83
CA HIS A 3 8.14 16.45 -16.78
C HIS A 3 8.00 15.78 -15.39
N ALA A 4 6.84 15.20 -15.07
CA ALA A 4 6.63 14.50 -13.82
C ALA A 4 7.51 13.25 -13.70
N LEU A 5 7.60 12.44 -14.76
CA LEU A 5 8.43 11.23 -14.78
C LEU A 5 9.92 11.54 -14.71
N LEU A 6 10.38 12.57 -15.43
CA LEU A 6 11.78 13.02 -15.37
C LEU A 6 12.13 13.58 -13.99
N GLY A 7 11.21 14.32 -13.35
CA GLY A 7 11.39 14.81 -11.99
C GLY A 7 11.36 13.74 -10.91
N ALA A 8 10.86 12.54 -11.21
CA ALA A 8 10.87 11.39 -10.32
C ALA A 8 12.19 10.59 -10.37
N VAL A 9 13.07 10.89 -11.32
CA VAL A 9 14.39 10.25 -11.41
C VAL A 9 15.23 10.66 -10.20
N PRO A 10 15.89 9.73 -9.49
CA PRO A 10 16.76 10.06 -8.36
C PRO A 10 17.85 11.08 -8.71
N GLU A 11 18.13 12.03 -7.84
CA GLU A 11 19.06 13.15 -8.07
C GLU A 11 20.42 12.72 -8.59
N GLN A 12 20.94 11.60 -8.12
CA GLN A 12 22.22 11.02 -8.56
C GLN A 12 22.28 10.72 -10.06
N PHE A 13 21.15 10.65 -10.76
CA PHE A 13 21.05 10.40 -12.19
C PHE A 13 20.64 11.64 -12.99
N HIS A 14 20.40 12.81 -12.37
CA HIS A 14 19.98 14.03 -13.06
C HIS A 14 21.01 14.51 -14.08
N TRP A 15 22.31 14.28 -13.84
CA TRP A 15 23.35 14.60 -14.80
C TRP A 15 23.18 13.89 -16.17
N ILE A 16 22.57 12.70 -16.20
CA ILE A 16 22.27 11.99 -17.45
C ILE A 16 21.16 12.70 -18.20
N LEU A 17 20.14 13.18 -17.48
CA LEU A 17 19.04 13.96 -18.06
C LEU A 17 19.54 15.27 -18.64
N GLU A 18 20.43 15.98 -17.95
CA GLU A 18 21.04 17.22 -18.41
C GLU A 18 21.86 17.02 -19.67
N LEU A 19 22.66 15.94 -19.75
CA LEU A 19 23.41 15.56 -20.96
C LEU A 19 22.48 15.30 -22.15
N ALA A 20 21.29 14.76 -21.91
CA ALA A 20 20.27 14.53 -22.93
C ALA A 20 19.44 15.79 -23.25
N GLY A 21 19.71 16.93 -22.59
CA GLY A 21 18.91 18.15 -22.72
C GLY A 21 17.51 18.03 -22.16
N LEU A 22 17.27 17.08 -21.24
CA LEU A 22 15.98 16.82 -20.63
C LEU A 22 15.93 17.49 -19.26
N GLN A 23 14.86 18.26 -19.02
CA GLN A 23 14.58 18.86 -17.72
C GLN A 23 13.23 18.35 -17.24
N GLY A 24 13.13 18.02 -15.95
CA GLY A 24 11.92 17.53 -15.33
C GLY A 24 11.77 18.06 -13.91
N ALA A 25 10.52 18.30 -13.54
CA ALA A 25 10.14 18.59 -12.17
C ALA A 25 8.78 17.92 -11.91
N ALA A 26 8.72 17.09 -10.90
CA ALA A 26 7.48 16.36 -10.58
C ALA A 26 6.31 17.34 -10.34
N SER A 27 6.56 18.43 -9.60
CA SER A 27 5.56 19.48 -9.33
C SER A 27 5.06 20.17 -10.60
N LEU A 28 5.96 20.50 -11.52
CA LEU A 28 5.60 21.10 -12.82
C LEU A 28 4.74 20.16 -13.64
N GLY A 29 5.16 18.88 -13.77
CA GLY A 29 4.40 17.90 -14.52
C GLY A 29 3.02 17.61 -13.96
N LEU A 30 2.88 17.60 -12.63
CA LEU A 30 1.58 17.48 -11.96
C LEU A 30 0.69 18.71 -12.22
N SER A 31 1.24 19.94 -12.15
CA SER A 31 0.52 21.18 -12.47
C SER A 31 0.02 21.21 -13.91
N GLU A 32 0.89 20.89 -14.88
CA GLU A 32 0.51 20.82 -16.31
C GLU A 32 -0.62 19.82 -16.56
N MET A 33 -0.59 18.66 -15.90
CA MET A 33 -1.65 17.65 -16.03
C MET A 33 -2.96 18.10 -15.35
N ASP A 34 -2.90 18.81 -14.22
CA ASP A 34 -4.10 19.37 -13.58
C ASP A 34 -4.71 20.49 -14.43
N GLU A 35 -3.91 21.28 -15.15
CA GLU A 35 -4.38 22.25 -16.15
C GLU A 35 -5.13 21.54 -17.29
N VAL A 36 -4.59 20.46 -17.83
CA VAL A 36 -5.25 19.66 -18.88
C VAL A 36 -6.57 19.09 -18.36
N LEU A 37 -6.60 18.60 -17.11
CA LEU A 37 -7.81 18.06 -16.48
C LEU A 37 -8.93 19.09 -16.36
N ASN A 38 -8.59 20.36 -16.21
CA ASN A 38 -9.55 21.46 -16.04
C ASN A 38 -9.86 22.21 -17.35
N ALA A 39 -9.15 21.93 -18.44
CA ALA A 39 -9.32 22.59 -19.73
C ALA A 39 -10.39 21.92 -20.59
N ASN A 40 -11.41 22.69 -20.98
CA ASN A 40 -12.54 22.19 -21.80
C ASN A 40 -12.10 21.56 -23.13
N ASN A 41 -11.02 22.02 -23.73
CA ASN A 41 -10.53 21.55 -25.02
C ASN A 41 -9.96 20.12 -24.98
N PHE A 42 -9.65 19.60 -23.78
CA PHE A 42 -9.04 18.29 -23.56
C PHE A 42 -9.96 17.30 -22.83
N LYS A 43 -11.25 17.60 -22.76
CA LYS A 43 -12.24 16.77 -22.05
C LYS A 43 -12.26 15.31 -22.50
N MET A 44 -11.89 15.04 -23.74
CA MET A 44 -11.79 13.67 -24.28
C MET A 44 -10.70 12.82 -23.59
N TYR A 45 -9.72 13.44 -22.94
CA TYR A 45 -8.65 12.77 -22.21
C TYR A 45 -8.85 12.77 -20.68
N GLU A 46 -10.02 13.21 -20.20
CA GLU A 46 -10.28 13.39 -18.77
C GLU A 46 -10.04 12.13 -17.95
N ASN A 47 -10.49 10.97 -18.44
CA ASN A 47 -10.35 9.70 -17.73
C ASN A 47 -8.89 9.25 -17.63
N GLU A 48 -8.13 9.37 -18.71
CA GLU A 48 -6.72 9.04 -18.76
C GLU A 48 -5.89 9.99 -17.88
N VAL A 49 -6.21 11.27 -17.90
CA VAL A 49 -5.52 12.27 -17.07
C VAL A 49 -5.84 12.05 -15.60
N LEU A 50 -7.07 11.76 -15.23
CA LEU A 50 -7.46 11.39 -13.87
C LEU A 50 -6.69 10.16 -13.37
N PHE A 51 -6.61 9.12 -14.20
CA PHE A 51 -5.83 7.93 -13.89
C PHE A 51 -4.36 8.25 -13.65
N LEU A 52 -3.73 8.98 -14.58
CA LEU A 52 -2.30 9.31 -14.51
C LEU A 52 -1.99 10.21 -13.31
N LEU A 53 -2.79 11.26 -13.07
CA LEU A 53 -2.65 12.15 -11.91
C LEU A 53 -2.80 11.37 -10.60
N SER A 54 -3.80 10.49 -10.52
CA SER A 54 -4.02 9.67 -9.33
C SER A 54 -2.83 8.74 -9.08
N PHE A 55 -2.33 8.10 -10.14
CA PHE A 55 -1.16 7.23 -10.04
C PHE A 55 0.09 7.98 -9.57
N LEU A 56 0.38 9.14 -10.16
CA LEU A 56 1.52 9.97 -9.77
C LEU A 56 1.36 10.51 -8.34
N GLN A 57 0.14 10.90 -7.96
CA GLN A 57 -0.15 11.41 -6.63
C GLN A 57 0.08 10.36 -5.54
N ILE A 58 -0.38 9.13 -5.74
CA ILE A 58 -0.18 8.03 -4.79
C ILE A 58 1.32 7.67 -4.65
N ASN A 59 2.08 7.73 -5.74
CA ASN A 59 3.45 7.20 -5.76
C ASN A 59 4.53 8.26 -5.52
N LEU A 60 4.29 9.55 -5.82
CA LEU A 60 5.31 10.59 -5.75
C LEU A 60 5.07 11.61 -4.64
N ASN A 61 3.82 11.94 -4.33
CA ASN A 61 3.51 13.09 -3.48
C ASN A 61 2.66 12.71 -2.24
N ASN A 62 1.90 11.63 -2.33
CA ASN A 62 1.01 11.10 -1.29
C ASN A 62 0.15 12.18 -0.58
N ASN A 63 -0.42 13.10 -1.35
CA ASN A 63 -1.27 14.17 -0.83
C ASN A 63 -2.73 13.70 -0.77
N SER A 64 -3.24 13.48 0.45
CA SER A 64 -4.59 12.97 0.69
C SER A 64 -5.70 13.90 0.18
N GLU A 65 -5.51 15.21 0.24
CA GLU A 65 -6.50 16.20 -0.24
C GLU A 65 -6.66 16.11 -1.77
N LEU A 66 -5.55 15.97 -2.49
CA LEU A 66 -5.57 15.80 -3.95
C LEU A 66 -6.15 14.42 -4.33
N CYS A 67 -5.82 13.37 -3.59
CA CYS A 67 -6.45 12.06 -3.77
C CYS A 67 -7.98 12.16 -3.62
N GLN A 68 -8.46 12.85 -2.60
CA GLN A 68 -9.89 13.09 -2.39
C GLN A 68 -10.52 13.97 -3.49
N LYS A 69 -9.81 15.01 -3.96
CA LYS A 69 -10.24 15.84 -5.10
C LYS A 69 -10.47 14.99 -6.35
N TYR A 70 -9.52 14.12 -6.70
CA TYR A 70 -9.64 13.27 -7.88
C TYR A 70 -10.73 12.20 -7.71
N LEU A 71 -10.88 11.63 -6.53
CA LEU A 71 -11.97 10.71 -6.22
C LEU A 71 -13.33 11.35 -6.40
N ASN A 72 -13.50 12.58 -5.90
CA ASN A 72 -14.73 13.35 -6.08
C ASN A 72 -15.02 13.65 -7.57
N LYS A 73 -13.97 13.91 -8.37
CA LYS A 73 -14.11 14.15 -9.80
C LYS A 73 -14.46 12.88 -10.57
N ILE A 74 -13.98 11.71 -10.18
CA ILE A 74 -14.41 10.42 -10.73
C ILE A 74 -15.91 10.21 -10.45
N GLY A 75 -16.40 10.55 -9.26
CA GLY A 75 -17.79 10.40 -8.85
C GLY A 75 -18.31 8.99 -9.13
N GLU A 76 -19.45 8.88 -9.81
CA GLU A 76 -20.06 7.60 -10.19
C GLU A 76 -19.47 7.00 -11.48
N GLY A 77 -18.55 7.69 -12.16
CA GLY A 77 -17.91 7.22 -13.40
C GLY A 77 -17.20 5.87 -13.28
N TYR A 78 -16.84 5.47 -12.05
CA TYR A 78 -16.26 4.16 -11.77
C TYR A 78 -17.19 2.98 -12.10
N LYS A 79 -18.51 3.21 -12.22
CA LYS A 79 -19.49 2.18 -12.60
C LYS A 79 -19.55 1.95 -14.10
N GLU A 80 -19.07 2.89 -14.89
CA GLU A 80 -19.18 2.88 -16.35
C GLU A 80 -17.83 2.62 -17.03
N ASN A 81 -16.72 2.97 -16.36
CA ASN A 81 -15.38 2.87 -16.91
C ASN A 81 -14.47 2.05 -15.99
N ILE A 82 -13.91 0.96 -16.53
CA ILE A 82 -13.05 0.03 -15.77
C ILE A 82 -11.75 0.68 -15.30
N LEU A 83 -11.19 1.63 -16.06
CA LEU A 83 -10.00 2.38 -15.68
C LEU A 83 -10.30 3.31 -14.49
N LEU A 84 -11.45 3.99 -14.50
CA LEU A 84 -11.89 4.82 -13.38
C LEU A 84 -12.24 3.97 -12.14
N ASN A 85 -12.78 2.76 -12.33
CA ASN A 85 -13.01 1.83 -11.23
C ASN A 85 -11.68 1.45 -10.54
N PHE A 86 -10.68 1.07 -11.34
CA PHE A 86 -9.34 0.81 -10.83
C PHE A 86 -8.76 2.04 -10.11
N THR A 87 -8.86 3.23 -10.73
CA THR A 87 -8.33 4.48 -10.18
C THR A 87 -8.97 4.81 -8.84
N ALA A 88 -10.31 4.75 -8.75
CA ALA A 88 -11.02 4.99 -7.49
C ALA A 88 -10.64 3.97 -6.41
N ALA A 89 -10.55 2.69 -6.74
CA ALA A 89 -10.13 1.66 -5.80
C ALA A 89 -8.71 1.92 -5.24
N ARG A 90 -7.78 2.33 -6.09
CA ARG A 90 -6.40 2.65 -5.67
C ARG A 90 -6.34 3.90 -4.78
N LEU A 91 -7.09 4.95 -5.12
CA LEU A 91 -7.20 6.16 -4.29
C LEU A 91 -7.80 5.83 -2.91
N LEU A 92 -8.88 5.03 -2.88
CA LEU A 92 -9.54 4.63 -1.64
C LEU A 92 -8.66 3.75 -0.75
N HIS A 93 -7.90 2.82 -1.31
CA HIS A 93 -6.88 2.07 -0.57
C HIS A 93 -5.82 3.01 0.04
N ASN A 94 -5.34 3.98 -0.75
CA ASN A 94 -4.34 4.95 -0.27
C ASN A 94 -4.87 5.82 0.88
N LEU A 95 -6.18 6.11 0.88
CA LEU A 95 -6.85 6.90 1.90
C LEU A 95 -7.32 6.08 3.12
N GLY A 96 -7.06 4.76 3.17
CA GLY A 96 -7.57 3.89 4.24
C GLY A 96 -9.11 3.75 4.23
N GLN A 97 -9.77 3.98 3.10
CA GLN A 97 -11.23 3.96 2.99
C GLN A 97 -11.71 2.63 2.39
N ASN A 98 -11.37 1.52 3.04
CA ASN A 98 -11.54 0.18 2.49
C ASN A 98 -13.01 -0.22 2.22
N ASP A 99 -13.97 0.21 3.05
CA ASP A 99 -15.39 -0.10 2.81
C ASP A 99 -15.90 0.54 1.52
N PHE A 100 -15.49 1.78 1.23
CA PHE A 100 -15.79 2.43 -0.04
C PHE A 100 -15.05 1.78 -1.20
N CYS A 101 -13.81 1.32 -0.99
CA CYS A 101 -13.06 0.58 -2.01
C CYS A 101 -13.79 -0.71 -2.40
N LEU A 102 -14.26 -1.50 -1.43
CA LEU A 102 -15.08 -2.69 -1.71
C LEU A 102 -16.32 -2.34 -2.52
N LYS A 103 -17.06 -1.31 -2.12
CA LYS A 103 -18.25 -0.85 -2.85
C LYS A 103 -17.92 -0.47 -4.31
N VAL A 104 -16.81 0.20 -4.55
CA VAL A 104 -16.35 0.54 -5.91
C VAL A 104 -16.05 -0.73 -6.71
N LEU A 105 -15.27 -1.66 -6.14
CA LEU A 105 -14.90 -2.91 -6.81
C LEU A 105 -16.07 -3.85 -7.08
N GLU A 106 -17.08 -3.89 -6.20
CA GLU A 106 -18.30 -4.66 -6.37
C GLU A 106 -19.21 -4.12 -7.48
N ASN A 107 -19.16 -2.80 -7.71
CA ASN A 107 -19.94 -2.11 -8.76
C ASN A 107 -19.12 -1.83 -10.02
N ARG A 108 -18.04 -2.60 -10.26
CA ARG A 108 -17.26 -2.46 -11.49
C ARG A 108 -18.07 -2.80 -12.73
N PRO A 109 -17.84 -2.11 -13.87
CA PRO A 109 -18.53 -2.44 -15.11
C PRO A 109 -18.19 -3.89 -15.52
N SER A 110 -19.22 -4.64 -15.89
CA SER A 110 -19.11 -6.02 -16.37
C SER A 110 -20.02 -6.23 -17.57
N SER A 111 -19.44 -6.46 -18.74
CA SER A 111 -20.14 -6.83 -19.96
C SER A 111 -19.22 -7.71 -20.80
N GLU A 112 -19.75 -8.42 -21.80
CA GLU A 112 -18.94 -9.23 -22.72
C GLU A 112 -17.88 -8.40 -23.48
N SER A 113 -18.11 -7.11 -23.66
CA SER A 113 -17.18 -6.17 -24.30
C SER A 113 -16.18 -5.53 -23.33
N THR A 114 -16.34 -5.73 -22.03
CA THR A 114 -15.44 -5.13 -21.04
C THR A 114 -14.16 -5.94 -20.96
N PHE A 115 -13.00 -5.25 -21.03
CA PHE A 115 -11.69 -5.89 -20.84
C PHE A 115 -11.63 -6.61 -19.50
N PRO A 116 -11.23 -7.88 -19.44
CA PRO A 116 -11.15 -8.66 -18.20
C PRO A 116 -9.97 -8.20 -17.36
N PHE A 117 -10.16 -7.21 -16.53
CA PHE A 117 -9.12 -6.64 -15.68
C PHE A 117 -9.01 -7.43 -14.36
N TYR A 118 -8.47 -8.63 -14.42
CA TYR A 118 -8.35 -9.56 -13.27
C TYR A 118 -7.62 -8.99 -12.05
N TYR A 119 -6.75 -8.00 -12.23
CA TYR A 119 -6.09 -7.35 -11.10
C TYR A 119 -7.10 -6.70 -10.11
N LEU A 120 -8.29 -6.32 -10.57
CA LEU A 120 -9.35 -5.85 -9.68
C LEU A 120 -9.86 -6.95 -8.72
N ASP A 121 -9.78 -8.23 -9.11
CA ASP A 121 -10.11 -9.34 -8.23
C ASP A 121 -9.04 -9.52 -7.15
N TYR A 122 -7.77 -9.33 -7.51
CA TYR A 122 -6.67 -9.28 -6.52
C TYR A 122 -6.89 -8.13 -5.53
N LEU A 123 -7.20 -6.91 -6.00
CA LEU A 123 -7.48 -5.76 -5.12
C LEU A 123 -8.70 -6.01 -4.23
N GLN A 124 -9.74 -6.64 -4.76
CA GLN A 124 -10.93 -7.00 -3.99
C GLN A 124 -10.62 -8.04 -2.92
N GLY A 125 -9.78 -9.03 -3.25
CA GLY A 125 -9.24 -9.99 -2.29
C GLY A 125 -8.46 -9.31 -1.17
N MET A 126 -7.62 -8.32 -1.48
CA MET A 126 -6.90 -7.50 -0.50
C MET A 126 -7.87 -6.73 0.40
N SER A 127 -8.89 -6.09 -0.18
CA SER A 127 -9.89 -5.34 0.59
C SER A 127 -10.65 -6.23 1.57
N TYR A 128 -11.03 -7.44 1.17
CA TYR A 128 -11.64 -8.41 2.10
C TYR A 128 -10.65 -8.87 3.18
N MET A 129 -9.37 -9.06 2.84
CA MET A 129 -8.34 -9.36 3.85
C MET A 129 -8.19 -8.25 4.89
N TYR A 130 -8.25 -6.99 4.47
CA TYR A 130 -8.17 -5.83 5.37
C TYR A 130 -9.33 -5.78 6.38
N LYS A 131 -10.49 -6.33 6.03
CA LYS A 131 -11.63 -6.53 6.94
C LYS A 131 -11.55 -7.83 7.74
N LEU A 132 -10.52 -8.65 7.56
CA LEU A 132 -10.40 -10.01 8.09
C LEU A 132 -11.51 -10.96 7.59
N ASP A 133 -12.15 -10.65 6.47
CA ASP A 133 -13.11 -11.51 5.78
C ASP A 133 -12.36 -12.52 4.90
N TYR A 134 -11.89 -13.59 5.52
CA TYR A 134 -11.02 -14.56 4.87
C TYR A 134 -11.72 -15.43 3.82
N ASP A 135 -13.04 -15.65 3.92
CA ASP A 135 -13.79 -16.45 2.96
C ASP A 135 -13.90 -15.73 1.62
N ASN A 136 -14.35 -14.49 1.65
CA ASN A 136 -14.46 -13.66 0.44
C ASN A 136 -13.08 -13.34 -0.14
N ALA A 137 -12.09 -13.07 0.71
CA ALA A 137 -10.71 -12.85 0.27
C ALA A 137 -10.16 -14.07 -0.48
N LYS A 138 -10.30 -15.27 0.08
CA LYS A 138 -9.85 -16.53 -0.54
C LYS A 138 -10.52 -16.73 -1.90
N GLN A 139 -11.84 -16.57 -1.99
CA GLN A 139 -12.58 -16.72 -3.24
C GLN A 139 -12.03 -15.79 -4.33
N LYS A 140 -11.73 -14.53 -4.01
CA LYS A 140 -11.22 -13.56 -4.98
C LYS A 140 -9.79 -13.87 -5.42
N PHE A 141 -8.92 -14.27 -4.50
CA PHE A 141 -7.55 -14.67 -4.83
C PHE A 141 -7.51 -15.94 -5.68
N GLU A 142 -8.32 -16.94 -5.37
CA GLU A 142 -8.44 -18.15 -6.19
C GLU A 142 -9.00 -17.86 -7.58
N TYR A 143 -10.00 -16.97 -7.67
CA TYR A 143 -10.52 -16.52 -8.96
C TYR A 143 -9.44 -15.82 -9.79
N PHE A 144 -8.65 -14.93 -9.17
CA PHE A 144 -7.53 -14.25 -9.84
C PHE A 144 -6.52 -15.26 -10.40
N ILE A 145 -6.01 -16.18 -9.59
CA ILE A 145 -5.02 -17.18 -10.02
C ILE A 145 -5.53 -18.03 -11.17
N ASN A 146 -6.79 -18.48 -11.10
CA ASN A 146 -7.36 -19.40 -12.09
C ASN A 146 -7.60 -18.73 -13.46
N ASN A 147 -7.82 -17.43 -13.50
CA ASN A 147 -8.22 -16.71 -14.71
C ASN A 147 -7.11 -15.83 -15.29
N PHE A 148 -6.24 -15.25 -14.46
CA PHE A 148 -5.17 -14.39 -14.91
C PHE A 148 -4.05 -15.21 -15.56
N LYS A 149 -3.68 -14.85 -16.81
CA LYS A 149 -2.64 -15.55 -17.59
C LYS A 149 -1.28 -14.84 -17.56
N GLY A 150 -1.17 -13.75 -16.83
CA GLY A 150 0.10 -13.04 -16.60
C GLY A 150 0.94 -13.72 -15.52
N LYS A 151 2.03 -13.05 -15.12
CA LYS A 151 3.03 -13.62 -14.19
C LYS A 151 3.19 -12.82 -12.89
N ASN A 152 2.76 -11.56 -12.88
CA ASN A 152 2.87 -10.68 -11.72
C ASN A 152 1.70 -10.88 -10.75
N TYR A 153 1.92 -10.63 -9.48
CA TYR A 153 0.98 -10.83 -8.37
C TYR A 153 0.61 -12.30 -8.09
N ILE A 154 1.18 -13.27 -8.82
CA ILE A 154 0.89 -14.70 -8.59
C ILE A 154 1.50 -15.16 -7.27
N LYS A 155 2.80 -14.91 -7.04
CA LYS A 155 3.47 -15.24 -5.77
C LYS A 155 2.83 -14.51 -4.60
N SER A 156 2.53 -13.22 -4.78
CA SER A 156 1.85 -12.40 -3.79
C SER A 156 0.47 -12.97 -3.44
N THR A 157 -0.28 -13.44 -4.42
CA THR A 157 -1.60 -14.05 -4.18
C THR A 157 -1.49 -15.35 -3.37
N TYR A 158 -0.58 -16.25 -3.72
CA TYR A 158 -0.32 -17.46 -2.93
C TYR A 158 0.14 -17.11 -1.51
N HIS A 159 0.93 -16.05 -1.35
CA HIS A 159 1.34 -15.56 -0.02
C HIS A 159 0.13 -15.09 0.83
N LYS A 160 -0.83 -14.39 0.21
CA LYS A 160 -2.08 -14.00 0.91
C LYS A 160 -2.94 -15.21 1.27
N LEU A 161 -3.02 -16.21 0.39
CA LEU A 161 -3.70 -17.47 0.69
C LEU A 161 -3.01 -18.21 1.85
N ALA A 162 -1.68 -18.24 1.90
CA ALA A 162 -0.93 -18.79 3.04
C ALA A 162 -1.20 -18.03 4.35
N TRP A 163 -1.34 -16.70 4.30
CA TRP A 163 -1.75 -15.93 5.47
C TRP A 163 -3.16 -16.27 5.94
N ILE A 164 -4.09 -16.46 5.00
CA ILE A 164 -5.47 -16.84 5.33
C ILE A 164 -5.49 -18.19 6.05
N THR A 165 -4.79 -19.20 5.55
CA THR A 165 -4.73 -20.53 6.19
C THR A 165 -4.07 -20.45 7.56
N TYR A 166 -2.97 -19.71 7.70
CA TYR A 166 -2.31 -19.49 8.97
C TYR A 166 -3.25 -18.81 10.01
N LEU A 167 -3.93 -17.74 9.60
CA LEU A 167 -4.83 -16.98 10.48
C LEU A 167 -6.09 -17.78 10.90
N ARG A 168 -6.48 -18.76 10.09
CA ARG A 168 -7.56 -19.72 10.39
C ARG A 168 -7.10 -20.94 11.20
N GLY A 169 -5.79 -21.16 11.32
CA GLY A 169 -5.23 -22.36 11.92
C GLY A 169 -5.50 -23.61 11.09
N THR A 170 -5.60 -23.47 9.77
CA THR A 170 -5.73 -24.60 8.82
C THR A 170 -4.40 -24.86 8.13
N GLU A 171 -4.18 -26.10 7.69
CA GLU A 171 -2.99 -26.48 6.94
C GLU A 171 -3.22 -26.33 5.44
N ASP A 172 -2.23 -25.82 4.73
CA ASP A 172 -2.20 -25.77 3.27
C ASP A 172 -0.74 -25.71 2.75
N ASN A 173 -0.54 -25.96 1.47
CA ASN A 173 0.79 -26.03 0.86
C ASN A 173 1.11 -24.80 -0.02
N TYR A 174 0.51 -23.64 0.29
CA TYR A 174 0.71 -22.43 -0.51
C TYR A 174 2.16 -21.93 -0.56
N PHE A 175 2.99 -22.22 0.45
CA PHE A 175 4.41 -21.89 0.41
C PHE A 175 5.16 -22.54 -0.76
N ASN A 176 4.84 -23.79 -1.12
CA ASN A 176 5.41 -24.43 -2.31
C ASN A 176 4.96 -23.73 -3.61
N SER A 177 3.71 -23.29 -3.67
CA SER A 177 3.20 -22.53 -4.82
C SER A 177 3.90 -21.18 -4.98
N ILE A 178 4.23 -20.48 -3.87
CA ILE A 178 4.98 -19.22 -3.91
C ILE A 178 6.35 -19.42 -4.58
N THR A 179 7.06 -20.52 -4.30
CA THR A 179 8.38 -20.77 -4.88
C THR A 179 8.30 -21.14 -6.36
N ASN A 180 7.30 -21.90 -6.76
CA ASN A 180 7.24 -22.55 -8.07
C ASN A 180 6.42 -21.77 -9.11
N GLU A 181 5.45 -20.97 -8.72
CA GLU A 181 4.53 -20.29 -9.63
C GLU A 181 4.85 -18.79 -9.78
N GLY A 182 4.55 -18.23 -10.97
CA GLY A 182 4.72 -16.82 -11.26
C GLY A 182 6.19 -16.33 -11.28
N ASN A 183 6.38 -15.03 -11.35
CA ASN A 183 7.69 -14.35 -11.37
C ASN A 183 7.86 -13.48 -10.13
N ALA A 184 9.12 -13.18 -9.77
CA ALA A 184 9.48 -12.19 -8.74
C ALA A 184 10.03 -10.90 -9.39
N SER A 185 9.28 -10.31 -10.32
CA SER A 185 9.68 -9.07 -11.02
C SER A 185 9.19 -7.81 -10.31
N ILE A 186 8.05 -7.88 -9.63
CA ILE A 186 7.49 -6.79 -8.84
C ILE A 186 7.78 -7.01 -7.34
N ASP A 187 7.70 -5.93 -6.56
CA ASP A 187 8.12 -5.98 -5.16
C ASP A 187 7.22 -6.86 -4.29
N GLU A 188 5.91 -6.91 -4.54
CA GLU A 188 4.98 -7.78 -3.85
C GLU A 188 5.35 -9.27 -4.02
N ASP A 189 5.74 -9.67 -5.23
CA ASP A 189 6.16 -11.04 -5.53
C ASP A 189 7.55 -11.35 -4.98
N LYS A 190 8.49 -10.38 -4.97
CA LYS A 190 9.81 -10.50 -4.33
C LYS A 190 9.68 -10.71 -2.81
N VAL A 191 8.80 -9.93 -2.16
CA VAL A 191 8.50 -10.08 -0.74
C VAL A 191 7.92 -11.45 -0.46
N ALA A 192 6.94 -11.89 -1.24
CA ALA A 192 6.33 -13.21 -1.09
C ALA A 192 7.36 -14.34 -1.20
N LEU A 193 8.24 -14.28 -2.21
CA LEU A 193 9.29 -15.27 -2.42
C LEU A 193 10.28 -15.29 -1.25
N ARG A 194 10.78 -14.12 -0.83
CA ARG A 194 11.71 -13.99 0.30
C ARG A 194 11.15 -14.57 1.59
N ASP A 195 9.87 -14.30 1.87
CA ASP A 195 9.22 -14.77 3.09
C ASP A 195 9.00 -16.30 3.03
N ALA A 196 8.66 -16.84 1.85
CA ALA A 196 8.57 -18.28 1.64
C ALA A 196 9.91 -19.01 1.79
N GLU A 197 10.99 -18.47 1.20
CA GLU A 197 12.35 -19.03 1.32
C GLU A 197 12.85 -19.05 2.77
N ARG A 198 12.42 -18.09 3.59
CA ARG A 198 12.75 -18.00 5.02
C ARG A 198 11.78 -18.79 5.89
N ASN A 199 10.74 -19.35 5.33
CA ASN A 199 9.61 -19.93 6.06
C ASN A 199 9.08 -18.98 7.16
N TYR A 200 8.95 -17.69 6.80
CA TYR A 200 8.62 -16.64 7.73
C TYR A 200 7.15 -16.19 7.59
N ILE A 201 6.42 -16.27 8.69
CA ILE A 201 5.15 -15.58 8.89
C ILE A 201 5.23 -14.86 10.23
N THR A 202 4.81 -13.60 10.26
CA THR A 202 4.76 -12.85 11.52
C THR A 202 3.70 -13.42 12.48
N HIS A 203 3.76 -13.01 13.74
CA HIS A 203 2.78 -13.44 14.74
C HIS A 203 1.34 -13.06 14.33
N ASN A 204 0.38 -13.97 14.53
CA ASN A 204 -1.01 -13.81 14.06
C ASN A 204 -1.66 -12.48 14.50
N ARG A 205 -1.47 -12.03 15.76
CA ARG A 205 -1.99 -10.74 16.24
C ARG A 205 -1.37 -9.55 15.50
N LEU A 206 -0.08 -9.60 15.22
CA LEU A 206 0.61 -8.53 14.48
C LEU A 206 0.19 -8.51 13.02
N LEU A 207 -0.04 -9.68 12.42
CA LEU A 207 -0.55 -9.78 11.06
C LEU A 207 -1.98 -9.23 10.93
N ARG A 208 -2.87 -9.58 11.88
CA ARG A 208 -4.24 -9.04 11.92
C ARG A 208 -4.23 -7.52 12.12
N ALA A 209 -3.45 -7.02 13.08
CA ALA A 209 -3.31 -5.58 13.31
C ALA A 209 -2.77 -4.86 12.05
N ARG A 210 -1.82 -5.47 11.33
CA ARG A 210 -1.34 -4.94 10.04
C ARG A 210 -2.46 -4.85 9.01
N LEU A 211 -3.21 -5.94 8.82
CA LEU A 211 -4.28 -5.98 7.82
C LEU A 211 -5.36 -4.94 8.11
N LEU A 212 -5.79 -4.84 9.37
CA LEU A 212 -6.75 -3.82 9.80
C LEU A 212 -6.21 -2.40 9.58
N TYR A 213 -4.95 -2.15 9.94
CA TYR A 213 -4.30 -0.86 9.71
C TYR A 213 -4.26 -0.50 8.23
N ASP A 214 -3.85 -1.44 7.37
CA ASP A 214 -3.74 -1.23 5.92
C ASP A 214 -5.13 -0.97 5.27
N GLY A 215 -6.22 -1.37 5.94
CA GLY A 215 -7.61 -1.07 5.54
C GLY A 215 -8.20 0.21 6.13
N GLY A 216 -7.47 0.90 7.03
CA GLY A 216 -7.97 2.09 7.73
C GLY A 216 -8.85 1.79 8.95
N TYR A 217 -8.87 0.54 9.44
CA TYR A 217 -9.60 0.13 10.66
C TYR A 217 -8.69 0.28 11.89
N TYR A 218 -8.33 1.52 12.22
CA TYR A 218 -7.27 1.83 13.18
C TYR A 218 -7.62 1.44 14.61
N GLU A 219 -8.87 1.64 15.04
CA GLU A 219 -9.36 1.24 16.37
C GLU A 219 -9.33 -0.28 16.53
N ASP A 220 -9.78 -1.03 15.53
CA ASP A 220 -9.73 -2.49 15.55
C ASP A 220 -8.28 -2.99 15.51
N ALA A 221 -7.41 -2.33 14.76
CA ALA A 221 -5.97 -2.61 14.75
C ALA A 221 -5.34 -2.39 16.14
N LEU A 222 -5.76 -1.34 16.85
CA LEU A 222 -5.32 -1.06 18.23
C LEU A 222 -5.77 -2.16 19.19
N LEU A 223 -7.01 -2.64 19.07
CA LEU A 223 -7.51 -3.75 19.88
C LEU A 223 -6.72 -5.04 19.65
N GLU A 224 -6.46 -5.38 18.39
CA GLU A 224 -5.68 -6.58 18.03
C GLU A 224 -4.24 -6.50 18.58
N ILE A 225 -3.56 -5.38 18.39
CA ILE A 225 -2.17 -5.24 18.83
C ILE A 225 -2.07 -5.17 20.35
N SER A 226 -3.03 -4.58 21.03
CA SER A 226 -3.11 -4.54 22.51
C SER A 226 -3.31 -5.93 23.13
N SER A 227 -3.89 -6.86 22.37
CA SER A 227 -4.05 -8.25 22.77
C SER A 227 -2.79 -9.09 22.57
N PHE A 228 -1.74 -8.54 21.97
CA PHE A 228 -0.46 -9.21 21.82
C PHE A 228 0.24 -9.29 23.19
N LYS A 229 0.29 -10.51 23.74
CA LYS A 229 1.02 -10.75 25.00
C LYS A 229 2.49 -10.98 24.70
N VAL A 230 3.30 -10.06 25.16
CA VAL A 230 4.74 -10.18 25.14
C VAL A 230 5.17 -11.34 26.02
N VAL A 231 5.61 -12.44 25.44
CA VAL A 231 6.16 -13.59 26.15
C VAL A 231 7.69 -13.55 26.06
N GLY A 232 8.34 -13.17 27.16
CA GLY A 232 9.80 -13.14 27.26
C GLY A 232 10.44 -11.83 26.75
N LYS A 233 11.63 -11.51 27.29
CA LYS A 233 12.38 -10.28 26.97
C LYS A 233 13.01 -10.25 25.57
N ASN A 234 13.07 -11.38 24.88
CA ASN A 234 13.74 -11.55 23.58
C ASN A 234 12.79 -12.05 22.49
N SER A 235 11.57 -11.52 22.42
CA SER A 235 10.67 -11.88 21.33
C SER A 235 11.18 -11.26 20.02
N MET A 236 11.35 -12.11 19.00
CA MET A 236 11.72 -11.70 17.64
C MET A 236 10.70 -10.77 16.97
N TYR A 237 9.59 -10.50 17.62
CA TYR A 237 8.49 -9.67 17.11
C TYR A 237 8.41 -8.29 17.79
N PHE A 238 9.36 -7.95 18.70
CA PHE A 238 9.25 -6.70 19.46
C PHE A 238 9.45 -5.45 18.63
N ASP A 239 10.40 -5.47 17.70
CA ASP A 239 10.63 -4.36 16.78
C ASP A 239 9.37 -4.12 15.92
N GLU A 240 8.77 -5.18 15.38
CA GLU A 240 7.51 -5.11 14.66
C GLU A 240 6.36 -4.60 15.53
N TYR A 241 6.20 -5.15 16.74
CA TYR A 241 5.13 -4.75 17.67
C TYR A 241 5.18 -3.24 17.97
N TRP A 242 6.33 -2.71 18.32
CA TRP A 242 6.47 -1.29 18.64
C TRP A 242 6.30 -0.40 17.42
N TYR A 243 6.82 -0.81 16.26
CA TYR A 243 6.62 -0.10 15.01
C TYR A 243 5.13 0.01 14.64
N ARG A 244 4.40 -1.11 14.67
CA ARG A 244 2.96 -1.11 14.37
C ARG A 244 2.15 -0.33 15.39
N SER A 245 2.49 -0.45 16.67
CA SER A 245 1.85 0.33 17.73
C SER A 245 2.03 1.83 17.52
N GLY A 246 3.23 2.27 17.14
CA GLY A 246 3.49 3.67 16.80
C GLY A 246 2.67 4.14 15.61
N ARG A 247 2.63 3.36 14.53
CA ARG A 247 1.84 3.70 13.34
C ARG A 247 0.34 3.82 13.63
N ILE A 248 -0.23 2.85 14.33
CA ILE A 248 -1.67 2.84 14.68
C ILE A 248 -2.01 4.07 15.54
N LYS A 249 -1.19 4.38 16.54
CA LYS A 249 -1.42 5.52 17.41
C LYS A 249 -1.26 6.85 16.70
N LEU A 250 -0.35 6.95 15.72
CA LEU A 250 -0.19 8.13 14.88
C LEU A 250 -1.47 8.43 14.09
N GLU A 251 -2.09 7.43 13.49
CA GLU A 251 -3.35 7.59 12.74
C GLU A 251 -4.55 7.87 13.65
N LEU A 252 -4.48 7.52 14.93
CA LEU A 252 -5.50 7.80 15.92
C LEU A 252 -5.25 9.10 16.71
N ASP A 253 -4.34 9.95 16.23
CA ASP A 253 -4.00 11.25 16.81
C ASP A 253 -3.61 11.19 18.30
N TYR A 254 -2.90 10.12 18.71
CA TYR A 254 -2.31 10.03 20.05
C TYR A 254 -1.21 11.11 20.21
N ASP A 255 -0.88 11.42 21.48
CA ASP A 255 0.19 12.37 21.79
C ASP A 255 1.52 11.98 21.09
N ASP A 256 2.15 12.94 20.43
CA ASP A 256 3.40 12.73 19.68
C ASP A 256 4.49 12.10 20.53
N SER A 257 4.57 12.43 21.83
CA SER A 257 5.56 11.87 22.76
C SER A 257 5.35 10.37 22.96
N GLU A 258 4.10 9.91 23.02
CA GLU A 258 3.77 8.49 23.12
C GLU A 258 4.06 7.75 21.82
N VAL A 259 3.74 8.35 20.68
CA VAL A 259 4.02 7.82 19.34
C VAL A 259 5.52 7.68 19.13
N ILE A 260 6.30 8.72 19.39
CA ILE A 260 7.76 8.73 19.29
C ILE A 260 8.36 7.64 20.19
N ASN A 261 7.93 7.52 21.44
CA ASN A 261 8.42 6.49 22.37
C ASN A 261 8.21 5.06 21.81
N ASN A 262 7.10 4.80 21.10
CA ASN A 262 6.89 3.51 20.46
C ASN A 262 7.90 3.29 19.31
N PHE A 263 8.10 4.27 18.45
CA PHE A 263 9.07 4.19 17.37
C PHE A 263 10.51 4.08 17.88
N GLU A 264 10.89 4.81 18.94
CA GLU A 264 12.20 4.68 19.58
C GLU A 264 12.47 3.27 20.11
N LYS A 265 11.47 2.64 20.74
CA LYS A 265 11.56 1.24 21.18
C LYS A 265 11.78 0.30 20.00
N SER A 266 11.03 0.47 18.92
CA SER A 266 11.22 -0.31 17.69
C SER A 266 12.63 -0.11 17.12
N TYR A 267 13.07 1.15 16.98
CA TYR A 267 14.40 1.49 16.49
C TYR A 267 15.51 0.85 17.31
N ASN A 268 15.46 1.03 18.65
CA ASN A 268 16.50 0.52 19.55
C ASN A 268 16.61 -1.00 19.57
N ILE A 269 15.49 -1.71 19.42
CA ILE A 269 15.46 -3.17 19.36
C ILE A 269 15.90 -3.65 17.97
N GLY A 270 15.38 -3.01 16.92
CA GLY A 270 15.55 -3.47 15.55
C GLY A 270 16.85 -3.05 14.86
N LYS A 271 17.62 -2.09 15.40
CA LYS A 271 18.86 -1.61 14.78
C LYS A 271 19.96 -2.66 14.58
N SER A 272 19.87 -3.79 15.28
CA SER A 272 20.77 -4.94 15.13
C SER A 272 20.18 -6.08 14.29
N THR A 273 18.96 -5.92 13.77
CA THR A 273 18.26 -6.91 12.96
C THR A 273 18.29 -6.51 11.48
N ALA A 274 18.01 -7.48 10.60
CA ALA A 274 17.86 -7.21 9.16
C ALA A 274 16.43 -6.76 8.77
N ASN A 275 15.58 -6.45 9.77
CA ASN A 275 14.20 -6.03 9.55
C ASN A 275 14.14 -4.54 9.19
N TYR A 276 13.13 -4.17 8.42
CA TYR A 276 12.93 -2.77 8.00
C TYR A 276 12.29 -1.87 9.08
N TYR A 277 11.87 -2.45 10.21
CA TYR A 277 11.12 -1.70 11.23
C TYR A 277 11.94 -0.59 11.89
N ALA A 278 13.22 -0.83 12.16
CA ALA A 278 14.10 0.18 12.75
C ALA A 278 14.30 1.40 11.83
N PRO A 279 14.76 1.28 10.57
CA PRO A 279 14.91 2.44 9.70
C PRO A 279 13.57 3.14 9.42
N MET A 280 12.47 2.39 9.31
CA MET A 280 11.16 3.00 9.15
C MET A 280 10.68 3.73 10.40
N SER A 281 11.04 3.26 11.60
CA SER A 281 10.75 3.97 12.85
C SER A 281 11.53 5.27 12.94
N ALA A 282 12.83 5.27 12.58
CA ALA A 282 13.64 6.48 12.51
C ALA A 282 13.04 7.50 11.55
N LEU A 283 12.64 7.07 10.35
CA LEU A 283 11.97 7.94 9.39
C LEU A 283 10.68 8.57 9.96
N GLN A 284 9.85 7.78 10.65
CA GLN A 284 8.60 8.30 11.24
C GLN A 284 8.89 9.33 12.34
N ILE A 285 9.90 9.12 13.18
CA ILE A 285 10.30 10.09 14.20
C ILE A 285 10.78 11.38 13.54
N GLY A 286 11.63 11.29 12.51
CA GLY A 286 12.09 12.45 11.74
C GLY A 286 10.93 13.27 11.17
N LEU A 287 9.95 12.60 10.53
CA LEU A 287 8.76 13.27 9.98
C LEU A 287 7.88 13.95 11.05
N ILE A 288 7.76 13.36 12.25
CA ILE A 288 7.04 13.99 13.36
C ILE A 288 7.76 15.27 13.81
N TYR A 289 9.09 15.24 13.98
CA TYR A 289 9.86 16.42 14.36
C TYR A 289 9.87 17.49 13.24
N GLU A 290 9.90 17.09 11.98
CA GLU A 290 9.77 18.02 10.84
C GLU A 290 8.41 18.75 10.88
N LYS A 291 7.31 18.03 11.13
CA LYS A 291 5.97 18.63 11.31
C LYS A 291 5.91 19.62 12.49
N GLN A 292 6.72 19.37 13.53
CA GLN A 292 6.87 20.27 14.68
C GLN A 292 7.85 21.44 14.42
N ASN A 293 8.47 21.52 13.22
CA ASN A 293 9.53 22.45 12.85
C ASN A 293 10.82 22.30 13.71
N ASP A 294 11.04 21.15 14.34
CA ASP A 294 12.28 20.82 15.05
C ASP A 294 13.24 20.07 14.11
N PHE A 295 13.76 20.80 13.12
CA PHE A 295 14.64 20.24 12.09
C PHE A 295 15.93 19.64 12.66
N SER A 296 16.43 20.18 13.78
CA SER A 296 17.64 19.65 14.43
C SER A 296 17.44 18.23 14.96
N LYS A 297 16.25 17.96 15.53
CA LYS A 297 15.93 16.59 15.94
C LYS A 297 15.57 15.70 14.74
N ALA A 298 14.87 16.24 13.74
CA ALA A 298 14.53 15.50 12.54
C ALA A 298 15.78 14.94 11.84
N GLU A 299 16.84 15.72 11.70
CA GLU A 299 18.12 15.30 11.08
C GLU A 299 18.91 14.28 11.91
N SER A 300 18.59 14.10 13.19
CA SER A 300 19.30 13.16 14.07
C SER A 300 18.84 11.71 13.93
N TYR A 301 17.72 11.50 13.25
CA TYR A 301 17.14 10.19 12.96
C TYR A 301 17.28 9.82 11.47
#